data_c5c30565c6f14f5db71f777b7d40eb6e
#
_entry.id   c5c30565c6f14f5db71f777b7d40eb6e
#
_cell.length_a   1.000
_cell.length_b   1.000
_cell.length_c   1.000
_cell.angle_alpha   90.00
_cell.angle_beta   90.00
_cell.angle_gamma   90.00
#
_symmetry.space_group_name_H-M   'P 1'
#
loop_
_entity.id
_entity.type
_entity.pdbx_description
1 polymer ?
#
loop_
_entity_poly.entity_id
_entity_poly.type
_entity_poly.pdbx_seq_one_letter_code
_entity_poly.pdbx_strand_id
1 'polypeptide(L)'
;MVRVIASWKDLCIDAVDPHLLGRFWADTLGRELAEREDGMVVLDGPTPRHRIWMNRVPEPVTVKQRVHLDVHVGSTGEVLARGATRLDLTSFSWDVLRDPEGGELCVFPREQVPEERLYEIVVDAHDTRRMAAWWAEVLGGRLEVEGDEESVEAIPGAPFEFLVFEPVPEPKTVKNRIHWDVDTDD
;
A
#
# COMPACT_ATOMS: atom_id res chain seq x y z
N MET A 1 -1.95 -5.12 29.58
CA MET A 1 -2.66 -5.07 28.30
C MET A 1 -2.36 -3.71 27.69
N VAL A 2 -1.68 -3.66 26.55
CA VAL A 2 -1.52 -2.42 25.77
C VAL A 2 -2.92 -2.06 25.26
N ARG A 3 -3.38 -0.84 25.54
CA ARG A 3 -4.66 -0.35 25.02
C ARG A 3 -4.47 -0.03 23.55
N VAL A 4 -5.04 -0.82 22.65
CA VAL A 4 -5.12 -0.49 21.22
C VAL A 4 -5.93 0.80 21.08
N ILE A 5 -5.38 1.78 20.40
CA ILE A 5 -5.98 3.12 20.27
C ILE A 5 -6.96 3.13 19.09
N ALA A 6 -6.62 2.45 18.02
CA ALA A 6 -7.41 2.35 16.80
C ALA A 6 -7.23 1.00 16.15
N SER A 7 -8.12 0.61 15.27
CA SER A 7 -8.01 -0.58 14.44
C SER A 7 -7.90 -0.23 12.97
N TRP A 8 -7.18 -1.06 12.20
CA TRP A 8 -7.16 -0.96 10.74
C TRP A 8 -8.58 -1.02 10.18
N LYS A 9 -8.90 -0.10 9.29
CA LYS A 9 -10.20 -0.06 8.62
C LYS A 9 -10.08 -0.44 7.16
N ASP A 10 -9.49 0.41 6.34
CA ASP A 10 -9.32 0.19 4.91
C ASP A 10 -8.21 1.08 4.32
N LEU A 11 -7.93 0.91 3.02
CA LEU A 11 -6.91 1.67 2.30
C LEU A 11 -7.57 2.64 1.31
N CYS A 12 -6.94 3.77 1.09
CA CYS A 12 -7.35 4.79 0.13
C CYS A 12 -6.21 5.10 -0.84
N ILE A 13 -6.52 5.18 -2.14
CA ILE A 13 -5.60 5.59 -3.20
C ILE A 13 -6.23 6.76 -3.95
N ASP A 14 -5.55 7.90 -3.95
CA ASP A 14 -5.93 9.07 -4.75
C ASP A 14 -5.57 8.82 -6.23
N ALA A 15 -6.51 9.00 -7.13
CA ALA A 15 -6.39 8.74 -8.57
C ALA A 15 -6.95 9.89 -9.41
N VAL A 16 -6.30 10.23 -10.52
CA VAL A 16 -6.88 11.14 -11.52
C VAL A 16 -7.99 10.43 -12.28
N ASP A 17 -7.77 9.18 -12.64
CA ASP A 17 -8.77 8.28 -13.20
C ASP A 17 -8.96 7.03 -12.31
N PRO A 18 -9.94 7.08 -11.36
CA PRO A 18 -10.22 5.96 -10.47
C PRO A 18 -10.56 4.64 -11.16
N HIS A 19 -11.16 4.69 -12.36
CA HIS A 19 -11.49 3.47 -13.11
C HIS A 19 -10.25 2.83 -13.74
N LEU A 20 -9.36 3.64 -14.34
CA LEU A 20 -8.11 3.18 -14.91
C LEU A 20 -7.22 2.57 -13.82
N LEU A 21 -6.93 3.36 -12.78
CA LEU A 21 -6.05 2.94 -11.70
C LEU A 21 -6.67 1.83 -10.87
N GLY A 22 -7.98 1.89 -10.62
CA GLY A 22 -8.72 0.85 -9.91
C GLY A 22 -8.68 -0.49 -10.63
N ARG A 23 -8.84 -0.54 -11.96
CA ARG A 23 -8.71 -1.78 -12.74
C ARG A 23 -7.31 -2.37 -12.64
N PHE A 24 -6.28 -1.54 -12.76
CA PHE A 24 -4.89 -1.98 -12.60
C PHE A 24 -4.65 -2.65 -11.24
N TRP A 25 -5.09 -2.00 -10.16
CA TRP A 25 -4.91 -2.54 -8.81
C TRP A 25 -5.81 -3.73 -8.52
N ALA A 26 -7.06 -3.74 -9.03
CA ALA A 26 -7.96 -4.89 -8.90
C ALA A 26 -7.36 -6.15 -9.53
N ASP A 27 -6.89 -6.05 -10.77
CA ASP A 27 -6.26 -7.17 -11.49
C ASP A 27 -4.94 -7.61 -10.85
N THR A 28 -4.16 -6.67 -10.30
CA THR A 28 -2.88 -6.96 -9.66
C THR A 28 -3.05 -7.66 -8.31
N LEU A 29 -3.99 -7.17 -7.48
CA LEU A 29 -4.27 -7.72 -6.16
C LEU A 29 -5.28 -8.88 -6.16
N GLY A 30 -5.89 -9.21 -7.31
CA GLY A 30 -6.92 -10.24 -7.39
C GLY A 30 -8.20 -9.83 -6.67
N ARG A 31 -8.59 -8.55 -6.73
CA ARG A 31 -9.77 -7.98 -6.08
C ARG A 31 -10.85 -7.63 -7.08
N GLU A 32 -12.08 -7.47 -6.61
CA GLU A 32 -13.22 -7.10 -7.45
C GLU A 32 -13.33 -5.57 -7.51
N LEU A 33 -13.36 -5.03 -8.75
CA LEU A 33 -13.65 -3.61 -8.98
C LEU A 33 -15.17 -3.40 -8.96
N ALA A 34 -15.63 -2.52 -8.10
CA ALA A 34 -17.03 -2.13 -8.00
C ALA A 34 -17.18 -0.61 -8.03
N GLU A 35 -18.33 -0.15 -8.54
CA GLU A 35 -18.75 1.25 -8.47
C GLU A 35 -19.95 1.35 -7.53
N ARG A 36 -19.91 2.29 -6.60
CA ARG A 36 -21.01 2.55 -5.66
C ARG A 36 -22.04 3.51 -6.27
N GLU A 37 -23.23 3.57 -5.69
CA GLU A 37 -24.34 4.40 -6.17
C GLU A 37 -23.99 5.90 -6.26
N ASP A 38 -23.04 6.36 -5.45
CA ASP A 38 -22.50 7.74 -5.47
C ASP A 38 -21.39 7.96 -6.49
N GLY A 39 -21.05 6.94 -7.30
CA GLY A 39 -19.99 6.98 -8.31
C GLY A 39 -18.58 6.75 -7.76
N MET A 40 -18.43 6.39 -6.47
CA MET A 40 -17.14 6.04 -5.89
C MET A 40 -16.69 4.67 -6.39
N VAL A 41 -15.43 4.59 -6.80
CA VAL A 41 -14.79 3.34 -7.23
C VAL A 41 -14.12 2.69 -6.03
N VAL A 42 -14.32 1.39 -5.87
CA VAL A 42 -13.77 0.62 -4.77
C VAL A 42 -13.29 -0.76 -5.25
N LEU A 43 -12.22 -1.26 -4.66
CA LEU A 43 -11.78 -2.63 -4.80
C LEU A 43 -12.24 -3.41 -3.57
N ASP A 44 -13.17 -4.33 -3.76
CA ASP A 44 -13.64 -5.21 -2.69
C ASP A 44 -12.77 -6.47 -2.60
N GLY A 45 -12.54 -6.94 -1.39
CA GLY A 45 -11.83 -8.17 -1.08
C GLY A 45 -12.64 -9.05 -0.12
N PRO A 46 -12.03 -10.09 0.47
CA PRO A 46 -12.74 -11.08 1.30
C PRO A 46 -13.48 -10.48 2.49
N THR A 47 -13.00 -9.39 3.05
CA THR A 47 -13.65 -8.67 4.16
C THR A 47 -13.62 -7.16 3.92
N PRO A 48 -14.43 -6.35 4.64
CA PRO A 48 -14.36 -4.89 4.54
C PRO A 48 -12.97 -4.29 4.78
N ARG A 49 -12.13 -4.96 5.57
CA ARG A 49 -10.76 -4.52 5.86
C ARG A 49 -9.78 -4.66 4.69
N HIS A 50 -10.14 -5.45 3.67
CA HIS A 50 -9.40 -5.57 2.42
C HIS A 50 -9.76 -4.50 1.40
N ARG A 51 -10.72 -3.65 1.70
CA ARG A 51 -11.22 -2.65 0.77
C ARG A 51 -10.17 -1.60 0.45
N ILE A 52 -10.15 -1.18 -0.83
CA ILE A 52 -9.31 -0.07 -1.29
C ILE A 52 -10.22 0.92 -2.02
N TRP A 53 -10.32 2.14 -1.50
CA TRP A 53 -11.07 3.22 -2.10
C TRP A 53 -10.21 3.97 -3.11
N MET A 54 -10.75 4.20 -4.30
CA MET A 54 -10.09 4.97 -5.36
C MET A 54 -10.68 6.38 -5.37
N ASN A 55 -10.02 7.30 -4.68
CA ASN A 55 -10.51 8.67 -4.51
C ASN A 55 -10.11 9.54 -5.71
N ARG A 56 -11.10 10.16 -6.38
CA ARG A 56 -10.82 11.07 -7.49
C ARG A 56 -10.18 12.35 -6.99
N VAL A 57 -9.01 12.69 -7.55
CA VAL A 57 -8.30 13.95 -7.33
C VAL A 57 -7.87 14.55 -8.66
N PRO A 58 -7.80 15.90 -8.79
CA PRO A 58 -7.39 16.52 -10.04
C PRO A 58 -5.87 16.54 -10.26
N GLU A 59 -5.07 16.36 -9.19
CA GLU A 59 -3.62 16.49 -9.27
C GLU A 59 -2.96 15.20 -9.76
N PRO A 60 -2.10 15.24 -10.78
CA PRO A 60 -1.29 14.08 -11.17
C PRO A 60 -0.16 13.79 -10.17
N VAL A 61 0.46 12.63 -10.29
CA VAL A 61 1.72 12.32 -9.59
C VAL A 61 2.83 13.20 -10.18
N THR A 62 3.51 13.99 -9.33
CA THR A 62 4.58 14.91 -9.73
C THR A 62 5.90 14.72 -9.01
N VAL A 63 5.89 13.97 -7.91
CA VAL A 63 7.07 13.65 -7.08
C VAL A 63 7.04 12.18 -6.68
N LYS A 64 8.19 11.65 -6.23
CA LYS A 64 8.25 10.31 -5.62
C LYS A 64 7.21 10.22 -4.48
N GLN A 65 6.40 9.17 -4.50
CA GLN A 65 5.45 8.91 -3.42
C GLN A 65 6.19 8.48 -2.16
N ARG A 66 5.66 8.87 -1.00
CA ARG A 66 6.17 8.49 0.32
C ARG A 66 5.49 7.25 0.89
N VAL A 67 4.47 6.77 0.21
CA VAL A 67 3.80 5.51 0.52
C VAL A 67 3.65 4.74 -0.76
N HIS A 68 4.12 3.50 -0.79
CA HIS A 68 3.91 2.57 -1.90
C HIS A 68 3.47 1.21 -1.38
N LEU A 69 3.01 0.38 -2.31
CA LEU A 69 2.52 -0.95 -2.01
C LEU A 69 3.47 -1.98 -2.62
N ASP A 70 3.83 -2.97 -1.84
CA ASP A 70 4.56 -4.14 -2.24
C ASP A 70 3.60 -5.30 -2.44
N VAL A 71 3.75 -6.02 -3.56
CA VAL A 71 2.75 -7.01 -3.96
C VAL A 71 3.37 -8.33 -4.41
N HIS A 72 2.75 -9.44 -4.03
CA HIS A 72 3.03 -10.77 -4.55
C HIS A 72 2.35 -10.97 -5.90
N VAL A 73 3.11 -11.41 -6.89
CA VAL A 73 2.64 -11.62 -8.27
C VAL A 73 3.18 -12.92 -8.84
N GLY A 74 2.56 -13.45 -9.88
CA GLY A 74 3.08 -14.62 -10.60
C GLY A 74 4.31 -14.27 -11.44
N SER A 75 4.33 -13.08 -12.02
CA SER A 75 5.49 -12.56 -12.75
C SER A 75 5.40 -11.05 -12.93
N THR A 76 6.54 -10.37 -13.03
CA THR A 76 6.62 -8.95 -13.41
C THR A 76 5.96 -8.68 -14.75
N GLY A 77 6.06 -9.63 -15.69
CA GLY A 77 5.46 -9.52 -17.02
C GLY A 77 3.94 -9.34 -17.01
N GLU A 78 3.23 -9.97 -16.08
CA GLU A 78 1.78 -9.80 -15.98
C GLU A 78 1.37 -8.42 -15.48
N VAL A 79 2.17 -7.80 -14.58
CA VAL A 79 1.92 -6.45 -14.09
C VAL A 79 2.18 -5.41 -15.19
N LEU A 80 3.26 -5.61 -15.96
CA LEU A 80 3.55 -4.77 -17.14
C LEU A 80 2.45 -4.87 -18.20
N ALA A 81 1.89 -6.06 -18.42
CA ALA A 81 0.78 -6.25 -19.36
C ALA A 81 -0.51 -5.52 -18.94
N ARG A 82 -0.67 -5.20 -17.66
CA ARG A 82 -1.77 -4.40 -17.11
C ARG A 82 -1.56 -2.89 -17.20
N GLY A 83 -0.42 -2.45 -17.74
CA GLY A 83 -0.13 -1.03 -17.96
C GLY A 83 0.93 -0.40 -17.05
N ALA A 84 1.56 -1.18 -16.18
CA ALA A 84 2.73 -0.71 -15.44
C ALA A 84 3.92 -0.44 -16.36
N THR A 85 4.83 0.42 -15.91
CA THR A 85 6.10 0.69 -16.57
C THR A 85 7.28 0.38 -15.65
N ARG A 86 8.43 0.04 -16.25
CA ARG A 86 9.64 -0.28 -15.48
C ARG A 86 10.26 0.97 -14.90
N LEU A 87 10.64 0.91 -13.62
CA LEU A 87 11.46 1.92 -12.98
C LEU A 87 12.86 1.38 -12.69
N ASP A 88 12.96 0.27 -11.95
CA ASP A 88 14.22 -0.43 -11.68
C ASP A 88 13.98 -1.94 -11.61
N LEU A 89 14.81 -2.72 -12.30
CA LEU A 89 14.77 -4.20 -12.32
C LEU A 89 16.11 -4.82 -11.90
N THR A 90 17.07 -4.03 -11.42
CA THR A 90 18.46 -4.50 -11.26
C THR A 90 19.10 -4.15 -9.91
N SER A 91 18.63 -3.11 -9.23
CA SER A 91 19.24 -2.65 -7.98
C SER A 91 18.82 -3.48 -6.76
N PHE A 92 17.69 -4.18 -6.86
CA PHE A 92 17.08 -4.95 -5.76
C PHE A 92 16.86 -6.40 -6.16
N SER A 93 16.52 -7.25 -5.21
CA SER A 93 16.07 -8.63 -5.46
C SER A 93 14.60 -8.73 -5.88
N TRP A 94 13.90 -7.61 -5.93
CA TRP A 94 12.54 -7.40 -6.44
C TRP A 94 12.53 -6.35 -7.54
N ASP A 95 11.44 -6.24 -8.27
CA ASP A 95 11.31 -5.26 -9.35
C ASP A 95 10.52 -4.04 -8.90
N VAL A 96 11.03 -2.84 -9.21
CA VAL A 96 10.33 -1.58 -8.95
C VAL A 96 9.67 -1.09 -10.23
N LEU A 97 8.37 -0.88 -10.17
CA LEU A 97 7.55 -0.44 -11.29
C LEU A 97 6.83 0.87 -10.97
N ARG A 98 6.18 1.42 -12.00
CA ARG A 98 5.19 2.48 -11.87
C ARG A 98 3.86 1.99 -12.37
N ASP A 99 2.80 2.32 -11.63
CA ASP A 99 1.43 2.11 -12.04
C ASP A 99 1.04 3.01 -13.23
N PRO A 100 -0.16 2.88 -13.82
CA PRO A 100 -0.58 3.69 -14.97
C PRO A 100 -0.61 5.21 -14.73
N GLU A 101 -0.68 5.67 -13.48
CA GLU A 101 -0.61 7.10 -13.13
C GLU A 101 0.78 7.56 -12.66
N GLY A 102 1.77 6.67 -12.69
CA GLY A 102 3.16 6.95 -12.33
C GLY A 102 3.49 6.78 -10.86
N GLY A 103 2.59 6.21 -10.05
CA GLY A 103 2.84 5.80 -8.68
C GLY A 103 3.79 4.60 -8.60
N GLU A 104 4.70 4.58 -7.63
CA GLU A 104 5.65 3.49 -7.46
C GLU A 104 5.00 2.28 -6.77
N LEU A 105 5.42 1.08 -7.15
CA LEU A 105 5.12 -0.18 -6.50
C LEU A 105 6.31 -1.13 -6.62
N CYS A 106 6.48 -2.02 -5.64
CA CYS A 106 7.42 -3.12 -5.74
C CYS A 106 6.69 -4.44 -5.99
N VAL A 107 7.22 -5.27 -6.87
CA VAL A 107 6.64 -6.56 -7.18
C VAL A 107 7.57 -7.70 -6.81
N PHE A 108 7.02 -8.69 -6.13
CA PHE A 108 7.71 -9.87 -5.62
C PHE A 108 7.15 -11.11 -6.32
N PRO A 109 7.80 -11.58 -7.42
CA PRO A 109 7.38 -12.78 -8.12
C PRO A 109 7.41 -14.03 -7.21
N ARG A 110 6.36 -14.84 -7.28
CA ARG A 110 6.21 -16.07 -6.50
C ARG A 110 5.77 -17.22 -7.40
N GLU A 111 6.36 -18.40 -7.23
CA GLU A 111 5.90 -19.62 -7.92
C GLU A 111 4.47 -19.97 -7.54
N GLN A 112 4.12 -19.74 -6.28
CA GLN A 112 2.77 -19.87 -5.76
C GLN A 112 2.36 -18.52 -5.16
N VAL A 113 1.51 -17.81 -5.90
CA VAL A 113 0.99 -16.51 -5.45
C VAL A 113 0.02 -16.75 -4.29
N PRO A 114 0.21 -16.13 -3.11
CA PRO A 114 -0.72 -16.24 -2.00
C PRO A 114 -2.09 -15.64 -2.36
N GLU A 115 -3.11 -16.05 -1.62
CA GLU A 115 -4.47 -15.51 -1.78
C GLU A 115 -4.49 -14.00 -1.50
N GLU A 116 -3.88 -13.56 -0.38
CA GLU A 116 -3.63 -12.15 -0.14
C GLU A 116 -2.34 -11.72 -0.86
N ARG A 117 -2.48 -10.79 -1.79
CA ARG A 117 -1.37 -10.34 -2.64
C ARG A 117 -0.75 -9.02 -2.19
N LEU A 118 -1.45 -8.25 -1.36
CA LEU A 118 -0.86 -7.07 -0.72
C LEU A 118 0.10 -7.57 0.35
N TYR A 119 1.40 -7.45 0.07
CA TYR A 119 2.45 -7.96 0.94
C TYR A 119 2.80 -6.95 2.02
N GLU A 120 3.17 -5.74 1.60
CA GLU A 120 3.61 -4.68 2.49
C GLU A 120 3.01 -3.32 2.09
N ILE A 121 2.88 -2.45 3.08
CA ILE A 121 2.72 -1.01 2.88
C ILE A 121 4.00 -0.35 3.36
N VAL A 122 4.75 0.26 2.44
CA VAL A 122 6.03 0.90 2.73
C VAL A 122 5.85 2.40 2.83
N VAL A 123 6.44 2.99 3.88
CA VAL A 123 6.34 4.41 4.22
C VAL A 123 7.73 5.02 4.32
N ASP A 124 8.07 5.88 3.38
CA ASP A 124 9.26 6.73 3.46
C ASP A 124 9.11 7.75 4.60
N ALA A 125 9.92 7.68 5.63
CA ALA A 125 9.86 8.55 6.80
C ALA A 125 11.24 9.09 7.19
N HIS A 126 11.28 10.28 7.80
CA HIS A 126 12.53 10.86 8.30
C HIS A 126 12.97 10.20 9.62
N ASP A 127 12.02 9.84 10.48
CA ASP A 127 12.24 9.18 11.77
C ASP A 127 11.42 7.87 11.78
N THR A 128 11.99 6.84 11.14
CA THR A 128 11.36 5.53 10.94
C THR A 128 11.04 4.86 12.26
N ARG A 129 11.99 4.90 13.20
CA ARG A 129 11.85 4.29 14.53
C ARG A 129 10.67 4.85 15.31
N ARG A 130 10.53 6.17 15.30
CA ARG A 130 9.44 6.84 15.99
C ARG A 130 8.10 6.55 15.33
N MET A 131 8.06 6.54 13.99
CA MET A 131 6.84 6.25 13.23
C MET A 131 6.39 4.81 13.44
N ALA A 132 7.30 3.84 13.31
CA ALA A 132 7.00 2.44 13.53
C ALA A 132 6.52 2.17 14.96
N ALA A 133 7.21 2.71 15.98
CA ALA A 133 6.81 2.55 17.37
C ALA A 133 5.41 3.14 17.64
N TRP A 134 5.11 4.31 17.07
CA TRP A 134 3.80 4.94 17.22
C TRP A 134 2.69 4.12 16.57
N TRP A 135 2.89 3.64 15.32
CA TRP A 135 1.89 2.83 14.64
C TRP A 135 1.70 1.45 15.28
N ALA A 136 2.77 0.84 15.82
CA ALA A 136 2.67 -0.39 16.59
C ALA A 136 1.76 -0.22 17.83
N GLU A 137 1.90 0.89 18.54
CA GLU A 137 1.04 1.22 19.69
C GLU A 137 -0.41 1.50 19.26
N VAL A 138 -0.60 2.30 18.21
CA VAL A 138 -1.92 2.71 17.73
C VAL A 138 -2.73 1.52 17.23
N LEU A 139 -2.14 0.68 16.39
CA LEU A 139 -2.81 -0.44 15.72
C LEU A 139 -2.72 -1.76 16.49
N GLY A 140 -1.97 -1.80 17.59
CA GLY A 140 -1.78 -3.02 18.37
C GLY A 140 -0.94 -4.09 17.68
N GLY A 141 -0.09 -3.68 16.73
CA GLY A 141 0.87 -4.54 16.08
C GLY A 141 2.15 -4.72 16.89
N ARG A 142 3.07 -5.53 16.38
CA ARG A 142 4.39 -5.77 16.98
C ARG A 142 5.45 -5.00 16.21
N LEU A 143 6.21 -4.16 16.91
CA LEU A 143 7.39 -3.49 16.35
C LEU A 143 8.51 -4.51 16.15
N GLU A 144 9.04 -4.59 14.94
CA GLU A 144 10.25 -5.33 14.59
C GLU A 144 11.31 -4.37 14.08
N VAL A 145 12.57 -4.72 14.32
CA VAL A 145 13.74 -3.93 13.90
C VAL A 145 14.78 -4.90 13.36
N GLU A 146 15.09 -4.79 12.08
CA GLU A 146 16.12 -5.58 11.43
C GLU A 146 17.12 -4.65 10.72
N GLY A 147 18.31 -4.48 11.31
CA GLY A 147 19.29 -3.51 10.81
C GLY A 147 18.80 -2.07 10.91
N ASP A 148 18.68 -1.40 9.76
CA ASP A 148 18.17 -0.03 9.62
C ASP A 148 16.71 0.03 9.20
N GLU A 149 16.04 -1.13 9.09
CA GLU A 149 14.63 -1.24 8.72
C GLU A 149 13.77 -1.43 9.97
N GLU A 150 12.71 -0.66 10.08
CA GLU A 150 11.68 -0.81 11.10
C GLU A 150 10.35 -1.19 10.45
N SER A 151 9.69 -2.19 11.02
CA SER A 151 8.36 -2.61 10.58
C SER A 151 7.39 -2.84 11.74
N VAL A 152 6.11 -2.83 11.42
CA VAL A 152 5.04 -3.25 12.32
C VAL A 152 4.34 -4.43 11.70
N GLU A 153 4.36 -5.56 12.39
CA GLU A 153 3.73 -6.79 11.97
C GLU A 153 2.62 -7.24 12.91
N ALA A 154 1.90 -8.28 12.51
CA ALA A 154 0.79 -8.83 13.28
C ALA A 154 -0.26 -7.79 13.71
N ILE A 155 -0.51 -6.78 12.87
CA ILE A 155 -1.57 -5.80 13.09
C ILE A 155 -2.94 -6.51 13.01
N PRO A 156 -3.76 -6.45 14.07
CA PRO A 156 -5.02 -7.19 14.10
C PRO A 156 -5.97 -6.83 12.96
N GLY A 157 -6.22 -7.80 12.07
CA GLY A 157 -7.15 -7.66 10.97
C GLY A 157 -6.65 -6.86 9.76
N ALA A 158 -5.40 -6.44 9.73
CA ALA A 158 -4.79 -5.87 8.53
C ALA A 158 -4.62 -6.96 7.45
N PRO A 159 -4.91 -6.64 6.17
CA PRO A 159 -4.80 -7.58 5.05
C PRO A 159 -3.42 -7.48 4.37
N PHE A 160 -2.36 -7.43 5.13
CA PHE A 160 -0.96 -7.40 4.68
C PHE A 160 -0.07 -7.91 5.83
N GLU A 161 1.17 -8.26 5.50
CA GLU A 161 2.09 -8.81 6.49
C GLU A 161 2.81 -7.73 7.28
N PHE A 162 3.28 -6.66 6.61
CA PHE A 162 4.11 -5.63 7.22
C PHE A 162 3.69 -4.21 6.87
N LEU A 163 3.80 -3.32 7.83
CA LEU A 163 3.84 -1.88 7.63
C LEU A 163 5.30 -1.45 7.85
N VAL A 164 6.02 -1.22 6.75
CA VAL A 164 7.46 -0.97 6.73
C VAL A 164 7.75 0.54 6.73
N PHE A 165 8.81 0.95 7.40
CA PHE A 165 9.26 2.34 7.43
C PHE A 165 10.70 2.44 6.93
N GLU A 166 10.89 3.11 5.79
CA GLU A 166 12.19 3.31 5.17
C GLU A 166 12.72 4.73 5.41
N PRO A 167 14.02 4.88 5.76
CA PRO A 167 14.58 6.19 6.03
C PRO A 167 14.81 6.99 4.75
N VAL A 168 14.36 8.23 4.73
CA VAL A 168 14.63 9.17 3.64
C VAL A 168 14.99 10.53 4.20
N PRO A 169 16.05 11.18 3.66
CA PRO A 169 16.53 12.47 4.17
C PRO A 169 15.64 13.65 3.75
N GLU A 170 14.91 13.53 2.64
CA GLU A 170 14.14 14.64 2.10
C GLU A 170 12.88 14.91 2.90
N PRO A 171 12.53 16.17 3.13
CA PRO A 171 11.28 16.52 3.79
C PRO A 171 10.07 16.21 2.90
N LYS A 172 8.95 15.85 3.52
CA LYS A 172 7.67 15.69 2.83
C LYS A 172 7.14 17.06 2.38
N THR A 173 6.86 17.20 1.07
CA THR A 173 6.42 18.46 0.46
C THR A 173 4.99 18.43 -0.08
N VAL A 174 4.43 17.22 -0.32
CA VAL A 174 3.07 17.06 -0.87
C VAL A 174 2.28 16.04 -0.05
N LYS A 175 0.94 16.07 -0.18
CA LYS A 175 0.05 15.03 0.39
C LYS A 175 0.40 13.66 -0.17
N ASN A 176 0.37 12.62 0.67
CA ASN A 176 0.45 11.24 0.18
C ASN A 176 -0.79 10.91 -0.64
N ARG A 177 -0.60 10.17 -1.73
CA ARG A 177 -1.70 9.66 -2.56
C ARG A 177 -2.25 8.33 -2.04
N ILE A 178 -1.46 7.64 -1.23
CA ILE A 178 -1.89 6.42 -0.54
C ILE A 178 -1.94 6.75 0.96
N HIS A 179 -3.04 6.39 1.60
CA HIS A 179 -3.24 6.48 3.04
C HIS A 179 -4.23 5.39 3.47
N TRP A 180 -4.30 5.16 4.75
CA TRP A 180 -5.26 4.22 5.33
C TRP A 180 -6.14 4.92 6.35
N ASP A 181 -7.34 4.40 6.49
CA ASP A 181 -8.29 4.81 7.50
C ASP A 181 -8.20 3.87 8.71
N VAL A 182 -8.53 4.40 9.86
CA VAL A 182 -8.61 3.66 11.11
C VAL A 182 -9.95 3.90 11.79
N ASP A 183 -10.46 2.88 12.48
CA ASP A 183 -11.60 3.02 13.38
C ASP A 183 -11.11 3.26 14.80
N THR A 184 -11.72 4.22 15.50
CA THR A 184 -11.46 4.50 16.91
C THR A 184 -12.70 4.14 17.73
N ASP A 185 -12.47 3.58 18.93
CA ASP A 185 -13.54 3.35 19.90
C ASP A 185 -13.86 4.71 20.59
N ASP A 186 -14.83 5.46 20.07
CA ASP A 186 -15.43 6.63 20.72
C ASP A 186 -16.73 6.27 21.42
#